data_2dadacad9f0de35f392431f40e63d7ae
#
_entry.id   2dadacad9f0de35f392431f40e63d7ae
#
_cell.length_a   1.000
_cell.length_b   1.000
_cell.length_c   1.000
_cell.angle_alpha   90.00
_cell.angle_beta   90.00
_cell.angle_gamma   90.00
#
_symmetry.space_group_name_H-M   'P 1'
#
loop_
_entity.id
_entity.type
_entity.pdbx_description
1 polymer ?
#
loop_
_entity_poly.entity_id
_entity_poly.type
_entity_poly.pdbx_seq_one_letter_code
_entity_poly.pdbx_strand_id
1 'polypeptide(L)'
;MAKHVTYRLRLLIVALLVAVSANAQQLGLKTNVLYWATTTPNIGLELQTGRKHTIQAFYGINPWKFKDNKSIRHWVIQPEYRYWFCQTFNGWFLGVHAMGGQFNAGGIKMPFGLLKEFKDHRYEGWFAGGGLTAGYQWPLSKHWNLETSLGVGYDYIHYKKFECKTCGNKKGEAHKNYVGPTKATIELIYMF
;
A
#
# COMPACT_ATOMS: atom_id res chain seq x y z
N MET A 1 11.01 -25.72 -19.89
CA MET A 1 9.88 -25.44 -18.95
C MET A 1 9.68 -23.95 -18.65
N ALA A 2 10.68 -23.16 -18.27
CA ALA A 2 10.51 -21.74 -17.90
C ALA A 2 9.86 -20.86 -19.01
N LYS A 3 10.23 -21.01 -20.27
CA LYS A 3 9.67 -20.21 -21.39
C LYS A 3 8.16 -20.42 -21.60
N HIS A 4 7.63 -21.61 -21.37
CA HIS A 4 6.18 -21.89 -21.49
C HIS A 4 5.38 -21.30 -20.32
N VAL A 5 5.95 -21.26 -19.12
CA VAL A 5 5.32 -20.65 -17.94
C VAL A 5 5.21 -19.13 -18.12
N THR A 6 6.28 -18.48 -18.59
CA THR A 6 6.29 -17.04 -18.86
C THR A 6 5.32 -16.65 -20.00
N TYR A 7 5.18 -17.46 -21.02
CA TYR A 7 4.23 -17.22 -22.11
C TYR A 7 2.77 -17.36 -21.63
N ARG A 8 2.47 -18.41 -20.88
CA ARG A 8 1.12 -18.60 -20.29
C ARG A 8 0.76 -17.48 -19.31
N LEU A 9 1.73 -17.03 -18.52
CA LEU A 9 1.52 -15.90 -17.61
C LEU A 9 1.22 -14.59 -18.37
N ARG A 10 1.95 -14.33 -19.47
CA ARG A 10 1.70 -13.17 -20.35
C ARG A 10 0.33 -13.25 -21.01
N LEU A 11 -0.07 -14.41 -21.49
CA LEU A 11 -1.40 -14.62 -22.07
C LEU A 11 -2.51 -14.42 -21.05
N LEU A 12 -2.33 -14.89 -19.81
CA LEU A 12 -3.29 -14.68 -18.74
C LEU A 12 -3.40 -13.19 -18.38
N ILE A 13 -2.29 -12.46 -18.33
CA ILE A 13 -2.29 -11.01 -18.09
C ILE A 13 -3.00 -10.27 -19.24
N VAL A 14 -2.72 -10.62 -20.48
CA VAL A 14 -3.39 -10.02 -21.66
C VAL A 14 -4.88 -10.37 -21.67
N ALA A 15 -5.25 -11.62 -21.40
CA ALA A 15 -6.65 -12.05 -21.32
C ALA A 15 -7.40 -11.33 -20.18
N LEU A 16 -6.74 -11.13 -19.03
CA LEU A 16 -7.28 -10.36 -17.91
C LEU A 16 -7.50 -8.90 -18.30
N LEU A 17 -6.54 -8.27 -18.99
CA LEU A 17 -6.65 -6.90 -19.49
C LEU A 17 -7.76 -6.74 -20.52
N VAL A 18 -7.94 -7.71 -21.43
CA VAL A 18 -9.01 -7.72 -22.42
C VAL A 18 -10.38 -7.95 -21.77
N ALA A 19 -10.46 -8.85 -20.79
CA ALA A 19 -11.71 -9.11 -20.06
C ALA A 19 -12.19 -7.87 -19.26
N VAL A 20 -11.24 -7.06 -18.76
CA VAL A 20 -11.53 -5.79 -18.09
C VAL A 20 -12.10 -4.75 -19.06
N SER A 21 -11.66 -4.78 -20.33
CA SER A 21 -12.12 -3.82 -21.36
C SER A 21 -13.49 -4.15 -21.98
N ALA A 22 -13.98 -5.38 -21.83
CA ALA A 22 -15.18 -5.86 -22.53
C ALA A 22 -16.52 -5.47 -21.86
N ASN A 23 -16.49 -5.00 -20.62
CA ASN A 23 -17.66 -4.48 -19.93
C ASN A 23 -17.40 -3.00 -19.62
N ALA A 24 -18.37 -2.12 -19.67
CA ALA A 24 -18.27 -0.69 -19.36
C ALA A 24 -17.88 -0.45 -17.87
N GLN A 25 -16.79 -1.07 -17.44
CA GLN A 25 -16.26 -0.98 -16.08
C GLN A 25 -15.34 0.24 -16.01
N GLN A 26 -15.62 1.12 -15.07
CA GLN A 26 -14.74 2.25 -14.82
C GLN A 26 -13.44 1.78 -14.16
N LEU A 27 -12.33 2.30 -14.66
CA LEU A 27 -10.99 2.05 -14.15
C LEU A 27 -10.40 3.36 -13.62
N GLY A 28 -9.90 3.34 -12.40
CA GLY A 28 -9.18 4.46 -11.79
C GLY A 28 -7.71 4.12 -11.59
N LEU A 29 -6.82 4.99 -12.08
CA LEU A 29 -5.40 4.96 -11.75
C LEU A 29 -5.15 5.94 -10.60
N LYS A 30 -4.52 5.50 -9.54
CA LYS A 30 -4.37 6.24 -8.29
C LYS A 30 -2.92 6.47 -7.90
N THR A 31 -2.68 7.59 -7.22
CA THR A 31 -1.43 7.82 -6.51
C THR A 31 -1.70 8.50 -5.18
N ASN A 32 -1.05 8.04 -4.12
CA ASN A 32 -1.18 8.59 -2.78
C ASN A 32 -0.13 9.69 -2.55
N VAL A 33 -0.60 10.91 -2.37
CA VAL A 33 0.24 12.10 -2.17
C VAL A 33 1.04 12.03 -0.86
N LEU A 34 0.49 11.41 0.19
CA LEU A 34 1.20 11.26 1.47
C LEU A 34 2.44 10.37 1.34
N TYR A 35 2.41 9.37 0.46
CA TYR A 35 3.57 8.52 0.17
C TYR A 35 4.67 9.30 -0.57
N TRP A 36 4.31 10.24 -1.45
CA TRP A 36 5.27 11.13 -2.10
C TRP A 36 5.98 12.05 -1.11
N ALA A 37 5.28 12.51 -0.07
CA ALA A 37 5.89 13.31 1.00
C ALA A 37 6.99 12.53 1.76
N THR A 38 6.93 11.20 1.76
CA THR A 38 7.97 10.31 2.32
C THR A 38 8.90 9.74 1.24
N THR A 39 8.93 10.35 0.05
CA THR A 39 9.74 9.89 -1.10
C THR A 39 9.47 8.44 -1.51
N THR A 40 8.24 7.98 -1.36
CA THR A 40 7.82 6.62 -1.71
C THR A 40 6.97 6.63 -2.98
N PRO A 41 7.55 6.36 -4.16
CA PRO A 41 6.78 6.13 -5.38
C PRO A 41 5.71 5.07 -5.16
N ASN A 42 4.52 5.34 -5.68
CA ASN A 42 3.38 4.47 -5.46
C ASN A 42 2.38 4.56 -6.60
N ILE A 43 1.63 3.50 -6.78
CA ILE A 43 0.59 3.37 -7.80
C ILE A 43 -0.54 2.50 -7.26
N GLY A 44 -1.76 2.87 -7.56
CA GLY A 44 -2.96 2.10 -7.29
C GLY A 44 -3.81 1.94 -8.54
N LEU A 45 -4.46 0.81 -8.65
CA LEU A 45 -5.48 0.54 -9.68
C LEU A 45 -6.78 0.17 -8.98
N GLU A 46 -7.86 0.82 -9.34
CA GLU A 46 -9.20 0.50 -8.84
C GLU A 46 -10.14 0.21 -9.99
N LEU A 47 -10.82 -0.92 -9.89
CA LEU A 47 -11.72 -1.43 -10.90
C LEU A 47 -13.14 -1.53 -10.33
N GLN A 48 -14.11 -1.01 -11.07
CA GLN A 48 -15.50 -1.22 -10.78
C GLN A 48 -15.90 -2.68 -11.05
N THR A 49 -16.46 -3.36 -10.05
CA THR A 49 -16.94 -4.74 -10.17
C THR A 49 -18.45 -4.87 -10.09
N GLY A 50 -19.12 -3.77 -9.79
CA GLY A 50 -20.58 -3.70 -9.72
C GLY A 50 -21.05 -2.26 -9.52
N ARG A 51 -22.35 -2.05 -9.44
CA ARG A 51 -22.92 -0.69 -9.29
C ARG A 51 -22.44 0.05 -8.04
N LYS A 52 -22.12 -0.68 -6.99
CA LYS A 52 -21.68 -0.15 -5.68
C LYS A 52 -20.41 -0.81 -5.16
N HIS A 53 -19.68 -1.52 -6.00
CA HIS A 53 -18.56 -2.33 -5.59
C HIS A 53 -17.35 -2.05 -6.46
N THR A 54 -16.19 -1.88 -5.81
CA THR A 54 -14.91 -1.79 -6.48
C THR A 54 -13.88 -2.69 -5.78
N ILE A 55 -12.89 -3.11 -6.53
CA ILE A 55 -11.67 -3.69 -5.99
C ILE A 55 -10.50 -2.81 -6.37
N GLN A 56 -9.56 -2.66 -5.44
CA GLN A 56 -8.34 -1.93 -5.72
C GLN A 56 -7.12 -2.75 -5.31
N ALA A 57 -6.01 -2.51 -5.98
CA ALA A 57 -4.69 -2.94 -5.58
C ALA A 57 -3.77 -1.73 -5.55
N PHE A 58 -3.12 -1.51 -4.43
CA PHE A 58 -2.14 -0.46 -4.23
C PHE A 58 -0.75 -1.06 -4.03
N TYR A 59 0.25 -0.45 -4.63
CA TYR A 59 1.66 -0.81 -4.46
C TYR A 59 2.50 0.42 -4.21
N GLY A 60 3.35 0.36 -3.19
CA GLY A 60 4.31 1.41 -2.86
C GLY A 60 5.69 0.82 -2.65
N ILE A 61 6.72 1.53 -3.08
CA ILE A 61 8.11 1.10 -2.91
C ILE A 61 9.00 2.28 -2.55
N ASN A 62 9.84 2.10 -1.56
CA ASN A 62 10.90 3.03 -1.22
C ASN A 62 12.26 2.31 -1.27
N PRO A 63 13.01 2.43 -2.37
CA PRO A 63 14.29 1.76 -2.53
C PRO A 63 15.47 2.59 -1.99
N TRP A 64 15.25 3.82 -1.52
CA TRP A 64 16.30 4.79 -1.29
C TRP A 64 17.11 4.52 -0.02
N LYS A 65 18.41 4.81 -0.12
CA LYS A 65 19.30 5.00 1.02
C LYS A 65 19.62 6.48 1.14
N PHE A 66 19.39 7.07 2.28
CA PHE A 66 19.69 8.49 2.54
C PHE A 66 21.10 8.63 3.12
N LYS A 67 21.65 9.86 3.10
CA LYS A 67 22.92 10.20 3.77
C LYS A 67 22.82 9.89 5.27
N ASP A 68 23.96 9.72 5.93
CA ASP A 68 24.11 9.38 7.36
C ASP A 68 23.54 8.01 7.75
N ASN A 69 23.59 7.04 6.83
CA ASN A 69 23.14 5.68 7.09
C ASN A 69 21.65 5.56 7.50
N LYS A 70 20.84 6.56 7.14
CA LYS A 70 19.40 6.50 7.29
C LYS A 70 18.82 5.70 6.13
N SER A 71 18.08 4.67 6.44
CA SER A 71 17.40 3.83 5.44
C SER A 71 15.95 3.63 5.82
N ILE A 72 15.03 3.88 4.87
CA ILE A 72 13.60 3.56 4.98
C ILE A 72 13.23 2.70 3.76
N ARG A 73 13.99 1.67 3.49
CA ARG A 73 13.62 0.80 2.37
C ARG A 73 12.45 -0.06 2.75
N HIS A 74 11.40 0.01 1.97
CA HIS A 74 10.24 -0.85 2.14
C HIS A 74 9.50 -1.01 0.82
N TRP A 75 8.69 -2.02 0.76
CA TRP A 75 7.62 -2.15 -0.21
C TRP A 75 6.36 -2.59 0.51
N VAL A 76 5.22 -2.20 -0.04
CA VAL A 76 3.91 -2.56 0.47
C VAL A 76 2.98 -2.85 -0.69
N ILE A 77 2.18 -3.90 -0.53
CA ILE A 77 1.03 -4.19 -1.38
C ILE A 77 -0.22 -4.18 -0.51
N GLN A 78 -1.29 -3.57 -1.01
CA GLN A 78 -2.54 -3.42 -0.28
C GLN A 78 -3.74 -3.63 -1.21
N PRO A 79 -4.25 -4.85 -1.35
CA PRO A 79 -5.55 -5.11 -1.96
C PRO A 79 -6.67 -4.66 -1.03
N GLU A 80 -7.74 -4.14 -1.61
CA GLU A 80 -8.92 -3.66 -0.90
C GLU A 80 -10.19 -3.89 -1.71
N TYR A 81 -11.24 -4.35 -1.03
CA TYR A 81 -12.59 -4.41 -1.55
C TYR A 81 -13.41 -3.29 -0.92
N ARG A 82 -14.21 -2.58 -1.73
CA ARG A 82 -14.96 -1.39 -1.33
C ARG A 82 -16.43 -1.50 -1.66
N TYR A 83 -17.24 -1.03 -0.73
CA TYR A 83 -18.66 -0.81 -0.91
C TYR A 83 -18.97 0.69 -0.87
N TRP A 84 -19.66 1.19 -1.90
CA TRP A 84 -20.04 2.58 -2.09
C TRP A 84 -21.50 2.78 -1.70
N PHE A 85 -21.79 3.81 -0.91
CA PHE A 85 -23.16 4.06 -0.45
C PHE A 85 -24.07 4.54 -1.57
N CYS A 86 -23.56 5.38 -2.48
CA CYS A 86 -24.33 5.90 -3.62
C CYS A 86 -23.94 5.19 -4.91
N GLN A 87 -22.93 5.63 -5.59
CA GLN A 87 -22.37 5.01 -6.79
C GLN A 87 -20.85 4.92 -6.69
N THR A 88 -20.26 4.03 -7.45
CA THR A 88 -18.80 3.86 -7.50
C THR A 88 -18.11 5.16 -7.89
N PHE A 89 -16.94 5.38 -7.30
CA PHE A 89 -16.07 6.55 -7.53
C PHE A 89 -16.69 7.91 -7.15
N ASN A 90 -17.75 7.93 -6.34
CA ASN A 90 -18.38 9.16 -5.88
C ASN A 90 -18.98 9.01 -4.48
N GLY A 91 -18.54 9.88 -3.55
CA GLY A 91 -19.07 9.95 -2.20
C GLY A 91 -18.42 8.99 -1.21
N TRP A 92 -19.17 8.60 -0.19
CA TRP A 92 -18.71 7.75 0.90
C TRP A 92 -18.57 6.28 0.48
N PHE A 93 -17.52 5.65 0.99
CA PHE A 93 -17.33 4.21 0.87
C PHE A 93 -16.80 3.60 2.18
N LEU A 94 -17.03 2.32 2.34
CA LEU A 94 -16.39 1.46 3.32
C LEU A 94 -15.61 0.38 2.58
N GLY A 95 -14.46 0.00 3.13
CA GLY A 95 -13.61 -1.03 2.54
C GLY A 95 -13.09 -2.03 3.56
N VAL A 96 -12.72 -3.18 3.06
CA VAL A 96 -11.92 -4.18 3.78
C VAL A 96 -10.63 -4.34 3.02
N HIS A 97 -9.51 -4.08 3.69
CA HIS A 97 -8.19 -4.22 3.08
C HIS A 97 -7.35 -5.30 3.76
N ALA A 98 -6.53 -5.95 2.98
CA ALA A 98 -5.36 -6.68 3.45
C ALA A 98 -4.11 -5.89 3.09
N MET A 99 -3.03 -6.11 3.80
CA MET A 99 -1.75 -5.49 3.48
C MET A 99 -0.60 -6.42 3.82
N GLY A 100 0.50 -6.25 3.10
CA GLY A 100 1.73 -6.97 3.36
C GLY A 100 2.92 -6.28 2.73
N GLY A 101 4.08 -6.50 3.31
CA GLY A 101 5.29 -5.86 2.84
C GLY A 101 6.53 -6.26 3.61
N GLN A 102 7.65 -5.71 3.18
CA GLN A 102 8.93 -5.85 3.86
C GLN A 102 9.53 -4.48 4.11
N PHE A 103 10.27 -4.36 5.19
CA PHE A 103 10.95 -3.13 5.53
C PHE A 103 12.38 -3.39 6.02
N ASN A 104 13.25 -2.42 5.74
CA ASN A 104 14.58 -2.34 6.28
C ASN A 104 14.81 -0.89 6.70
N ALA A 105 14.61 -0.62 7.98
CA ALA A 105 14.62 0.72 8.53
C ALA A 105 15.66 0.86 9.63
N GLY A 106 16.44 1.95 9.59
CA GLY A 106 17.44 2.27 10.61
C GLY A 106 17.82 3.74 10.59
N GLY A 107 18.21 4.26 11.75
CA GLY A 107 18.70 5.63 11.88
C GLY A 107 17.64 6.73 11.76
N ILE A 108 16.34 6.42 11.93
CA ILE A 108 15.24 7.34 11.65
C ILE A 108 14.52 7.74 12.93
N LYS A 109 14.16 9.03 13.00
CA LYS A 109 13.23 9.56 13.99
C LYS A 109 11.85 9.58 13.35
N MET A 110 10.94 8.73 13.82
CA MET A 110 9.54 8.80 13.40
C MET A 110 8.83 9.96 14.13
N PRO A 111 7.95 10.70 13.44
CA PRO A 111 7.08 11.68 14.09
C PRO A 111 6.18 10.98 15.10
N PHE A 112 5.69 11.72 16.11
CA PHE A 112 4.81 11.26 17.18
C PHE A 112 5.39 10.21 18.15
N GLY A 113 6.73 10.01 18.17
CA GLY A 113 7.35 9.08 19.12
C GLY A 113 7.05 7.59 18.85
N LEU A 114 6.41 7.28 17.75
CA LEU A 114 6.24 5.92 17.25
C LEU A 114 7.60 5.35 16.94
N LEU A 115 8.02 4.34 17.72
CA LEU A 115 9.26 3.59 17.52
C LEU A 115 10.56 4.39 17.82
N LYS A 116 10.69 4.92 19.04
CA LYS A 116 11.92 5.58 19.53
C LYS A 116 13.19 4.72 19.36
N GLU A 117 13.05 3.41 19.31
CA GLU A 117 14.13 2.44 19.17
C GLU A 117 14.80 2.39 17.79
N PHE A 118 14.15 2.92 16.73
CA PHE A 118 14.73 2.96 15.37
C PHE A 118 15.89 3.95 15.23
N LYS A 119 16.12 4.78 16.25
CA LYS A 119 17.18 5.79 16.22
C LYS A 119 18.57 5.16 16.22
N ASP A 120 18.77 4.09 16.98
CA ASP A 120 20.10 3.54 17.29
C ASP A 120 20.35 2.14 16.71
N HIS A 121 19.30 1.47 16.22
CA HIS A 121 19.33 0.11 15.73
C HIS A 121 18.72 0.02 14.32
N ARG A 122 19.14 -1.01 13.56
CA ARG A 122 18.50 -1.37 12.29
C ARG A 122 17.50 -2.51 12.51
N TYR A 123 16.35 -2.34 11.92
CA TYR A 123 15.29 -3.34 11.93
C TYR A 123 14.98 -3.77 10.50
N GLU A 124 14.96 -5.06 10.29
CA GLU A 124 14.63 -5.67 9.02
C GLU A 124 13.58 -6.75 9.25
N GLY A 125 12.50 -6.70 8.47
CA GLY A 125 11.40 -7.61 8.70
C GLY A 125 10.34 -7.54 7.63
N TRP A 126 9.26 -8.26 7.91
CA TRP A 126 8.05 -8.26 7.11
C TRP A 126 6.83 -8.02 8.00
N PHE A 127 5.77 -7.57 7.40
CA PHE A 127 4.48 -7.42 8.05
C PHE A 127 3.37 -7.94 7.15
N ALA A 128 2.31 -8.42 7.77
CA ALA A 128 1.08 -8.79 7.09
C ALA A 128 -0.10 -8.51 8.02
N GLY A 129 -1.18 -8.03 7.45
CA GLY A 129 -2.35 -7.69 8.24
C GLY A 129 -3.53 -7.27 7.40
N GLY A 130 -4.49 -6.63 8.01
CA GLY A 130 -5.66 -6.12 7.35
C GLY A 130 -6.55 -5.32 8.27
N GLY A 131 -7.56 -4.68 7.70
CA GLY A 131 -8.43 -3.82 8.47
C GLY A 131 -9.63 -3.33 7.69
N LEU A 132 -10.32 -2.40 8.32
CA LEU A 132 -11.46 -1.69 7.75
C LEU A 132 -11.04 -0.29 7.35
N THR A 133 -11.57 0.19 6.23
CA THR A 133 -11.32 1.53 5.70
C THR A 133 -12.64 2.27 5.58
N ALA A 134 -12.64 3.56 5.89
CA ALA A 134 -13.70 4.48 5.53
C ALA A 134 -13.09 5.66 4.76
N GLY A 135 -13.75 6.12 3.71
CA GLY A 135 -13.25 7.21 2.91
C GLY A 135 -14.34 7.93 2.13
N TYR A 136 -13.93 9.03 1.54
CA TYR A 136 -14.76 9.86 0.69
C TYR A 136 -14.01 10.26 -0.56
N GLN A 137 -14.69 10.17 -1.71
CA GLN A 137 -14.15 10.56 -3.01
C GLN A 137 -14.97 11.69 -3.61
N TRP A 138 -14.25 12.73 -4.07
CA TRP A 138 -14.80 13.90 -4.76
C TRP A 138 -14.45 13.84 -6.25
N PRO A 139 -15.43 13.73 -7.16
CA PRO A 139 -15.20 14.00 -8.57
C PRO A 139 -14.85 15.49 -8.76
N LEU A 140 -13.62 15.78 -9.20
CA LEU A 140 -13.16 17.15 -9.47
C LEU A 140 -13.46 17.56 -10.90
N SER A 141 -13.34 16.62 -11.84
CA SER A 141 -13.62 16.83 -13.25
C SER A 141 -14.00 15.51 -13.92
N LYS A 142 -14.17 15.52 -15.24
CA LYS A 142 -14.52 14.34 -16.03
C LYS A 142 -13.55 13.16 -15.87
N HIS A 143 -12.26 13.46 -15.64
CA HIS A 143 -11.19 12.46 -15.54
C HIS A 143 -10.44 12.49 -14.22
N TRP A 144 -10.68 13.47 -13.35
CA TRP A 144 -9.91 13.61 -12.13
C TRP A 144 -10.79 13.56 -10.89
N ASN A 145 -10.40 12.71 -9.95
CA ASN A 145 -11.03 12.61 -8.64
C ASN A 145 -9.98 12.80 -7.54
N LEU A 146 -10.42 13.29 -6.40
CA LEU A 146 -9.66 13.34 -5.16
C LEU A 146 -10.31 12.39 -4.15
N GLU A 147 -9.51 11.68 -3.41
CA GLU A 147 -10.00 10.77 -2.36
C GLU A 147 -9.23 10.97 -1.07
N THR A 148 -9.94 10.89 0.04
CA THR A 148 -9.31 10.73 1.36
C THR A 148 -9.86 9.49 2.03
N SER A 149 -8.98 8.71 2.68
CA SER A 149 -9.42 7.55 3.45
C SER A 149 -8.56 7.31 4.69
N LEU A 150 -9.20 6.74 5.69
CA LEU A 150 -8.57 6.27 6.92
C LEU A 150 -8.96 4.81 7.14
N GLY A 151 -8.01 4.01 7.60
CA GLY A 151 -8.22 2.61 7.93
C GLY A 151 -7.64 2.25 9.28
N VAL A 152 -8.32 1.37 9.97
CA VAL A 152 -7.88 0.78 11.23
C VAL A 152 -7.89 -0.74 11.10
N GLY A 153 -6.94 -1.39 11.75
CA GLY A 153 -6.82 -2.83 11.60
C GLY A 153 -5.78 -3.44 12.52
N TYR A 154 -5.37 -4.63 12.14
CA TYR A 154 -4.39 -5.43 12.83
C TYR A 154 -3.28 -5.82 11.88
N ASP A 155 -2.03 -5.66 12.34
CA ASP A 155 -0.83 -6.08 11.63
C ASP A 155 0.04 -6.97 12.52
N TYR A 156 0.44 -8.10 11.98
CA TYR A 156 1.50 -8.93 12.52
C TYR A 156 2.82 -8.52 11.91
N ILE A 157 3.78 -8.12 12.75
CA ILE A 157 5.09 -7.62 12.33
C ILE A 157 6.15 -8.56 12.89
N HIS A 158 6.93 -9.18 12.01
CA HIS A 158 8.10 -9.97 12.36
C HIS A 158 9.37 -9.22 11.97
N TYR A 159 10.31 -9.08 12.90
CA TYR A 159 11.52 -8.32 12.65
C TYR A 159 12.76 -8.90 13.31
N LYS A 160 13.91 -8.62 12.68
CA LYS A 160 15.26 -8.86 13.17
C LYS A 160 15.86 -7.54 13.59
N LYS A 161 16.46 -7.51 14.80
CA LYS A 161 17.17 -6.37 15.36
C LYS A 161 18.66 -6.55 15.18
N PHE A 162 19.34 -5.50 14.70
CA PHE A 162 20.80 -5.47 14.51
C PHE A 162 21.43 -4.43 15.44
N GLU A 163 22.67 -4.67 15.90
CA GLU A 163 23.37 -3.81 16.88
C GLU A 163 23.66 -2.41 16.35
N CYS A 164 23.98 -2.29 15.07
CA CYS A 164 24.38 -1.03 14.45
C CYS A 164 23.42 -0.63 13.34
N LYS A 165 23.47 0.65 12.95
CA LYS A 165 22.68 1.21 11.84
C LYS A 165 23.03 0.62 10.48
N THR A 166 24.29 0.20 10.27
CA THR A 166 24.83 -0.25 8.98
C THR A 166 25.41 -1.63 8.97
N CYS A 167 26.04 -2.03 10.06
CA CYS A 167 26.71 -3.32 10.22
C CYS A 167 26.43 -3.84 11.63
N GLY A 168 26.76 -5.06 11.89
CA GLY A 168 26.62 -5.66 13.22
C GLY A 168 25.95 -7.02 13.16
N ASN A 169 26.23 -7.80 14.18
CA ASN A 169 25.63 -9.12 14.35
C ASN A 169 24.14 -9.00 14.66
N LYS A 170 23.36 -9.98 14.22
CA LYS A 170 21.97 -10.12 14.57
C LYS A 170 21.85 -10.26 16.09
N LYS A 171 21.16 -9.34 16.74
CA LYS A 171 20.98 -9.33 18.19
C LYS A 171 19.80 -10.17 18.64
N GLY A 172 18.80 -10.39 17.77
CA GLY A 172 17.62 -11.21 18.05
C GLY A 172 16.56 -11.08 16.98
N GLU A 173 15.57 -11.95 17.08
CA GLU A 173 14.32 -11.89 16.34
C GLU A 173 13.18 -11.67 17.33
N ALA A 174 12.18 -10.89 16.92
CA ALA A 174 10.97 -10.67 17.68
C ALA A 174 9.78 -10.47 16.77
N HIS A 175 8.59 -10.58 17.33
CA HIS A 175 7.35 -10.25 16.64
C HIS A 175 6.56 -9.25 17.48
N LYS A 176 5.73 -8.48 16.81
CA LYS A 176 4.85 -7.50 17.45
C LYS A 176 3.48 -7.55 16.79
N ASN A 177 2.46 -7.62 17.61
CA ASN A 177 1.08 -7.43 17.22
C ASN A 177 0.76 -5.95 17.33
N TYR A 178 0.25 -5.36 16.26
CA TYR A 178 -0.14 -3.96 16.21
C TYR A 178 -1.63 -3.85 15.92
N VAL A 179 -2.34 -3.08 16.72
CA VAL A 179 -3.73 -2.69 16.49
C VAL A 179 -3.78 -1.17 16.44
N GLY A 180 -4.30 -0.62 15.36
CA GLY A 180 -4.37 0.82 15.20
C GLY A 180 -4.57 1.26 13.75
N PRO A 181 -4.23 2.52 13.42
CA PRO A 181 -4.30 3.01 12.04
C PRO A 181 -3.37 2.20 11.12
N THR A 182 -3.95 1.55 10.10
CA THR A 182 -3.22 0.75 9.09
C THR A 182 -3.18 1.42 7.74
N LYS A 183 -4.05 2.42 7.53
CA LYS A 183 -4.14 3.16 6.27
C LYS A 183 -4.47 4.63 6.53
N ALA A 184 -3.78 5.52 5.83
CA ALA A 184 -4.13 6.93 5.71
C ALA A 184 -3.75 7.40 4.31
N THR A 185 -4.72 7.93 3.55
CA THR A 185 -4.47 8.31 2.17
C THR A 185 -5.08 9.67 1.83
N ILE A 186 -4.37 10.38 0.96
CA ILE A 186 -4.89 11.46 0.13
C ILE A 186 -4.49 11.06 -1.29
N GLU A 187 -5.44 10.62 -2.09
CA GLU A 187 -5.18 10.04 -3.40
C GLU A 187 -5.70 10.94 -4.52
N LEU A 188 -4.88 11.16 -5.52
CA LEU A 188 -5.27 11.71 -6.81
C LEU A 188 -5.55 10.55 -7.76
N ILE A 189 -6.69 10.61 -8.45
CA ILE A 189 -7.19 9.51 -9.26
C ILE A 189 -7.48 10.00 -10.66
N TYR A 190 -6.96 9.28 -11.65
CA TYR A 190 -7.31 9.48 -13.05
C TYR A 190 -8.30 8.39 -13.48
N MET A 191 -9.44 8.81 -14.01
CA MET A 191 -10.53 7.93 -14.48
C MET A 191 -10.46 7.77 -16.00
N PHE A 192 -10.49 6.53 -16.45
CA PHE A 192 -10.50 6.18 -17.87
C PHE A 192 -11.90 6.07 -18.44
#